data_bca2c490d1f8aee69d0b19d7ec4378d1
#
_entry.id   bca2c490d1f8aee69d0b19d7ec4378d1
#
_cell.length_a   1.000
_cell.length_b   1.000
_cell.length_c   1.000
_cell.angle_alpha   90.00
_cell.angle_beta   90.00
_cell.angle_gamma   90.00
#
_symmetry.space_group_name_H-M   'P 1'
#
loop_
_entity.id
_entity.type
_entity.pdbx_description
1 polymer ?
#
loop_
_entity_poly.entity_id
_entity_poly.type
_entity_poly.pdbx_seq_one_letter_code
_entity_poly.pdbx_strand_id
1 'polypeptide(L)'
;MNLRFVALLALAAGTLAAPAQGGASQSNLVSSVDGQLPALTGTYKHLHRNPELSHHEEKTSALLASELRKLGYSVTEHVGKYQDGSQAFGVVAVMQNGTGPRVLIRTDMDALPVEEMTGLDYASTVRSTNAQGQDVGVMHACGHDIHMTVLLGVAREMADRKSQWHGTLVLIGQPSEETIDGARAMLADGLYERFGQPDFVLSEHDTNDVAAGSIAIKGGPLLASSTGIYVTMRGIGGHGSRPEAGKDPIVLAAEFVLVAQTIVSRQIDPQQPAVLSVGTIHGGTKNNIIPDEVELGMTLRTYSPAVRDSIVADVRRTANGLAEAYGVPANRMPVVRIGESTPETYNDPVLAERLRASAIASLGRERVEEARSVMGSEDVGLYTLEGKIPGVMYWLGAADPGKLAESHKSGTQLPSLHSALFAPVYAPAIKTGVTAMTAMALDLLK
;
A
#
# COMPACT_ATOMS: atom_id res chain seq x y z
N MET A 1 -64.38 4.99 -52.93
CA MET A 1 -63.97 6.39 -52.98
C MET A 1 -64.44 7.05 -51.66
N ASN A 2 -63.61 7.07 -50.63
CA ASN A 2 -63.81 7.89 -49.43
C ASN A 2 -62.44 7.93 -48.65
N LEU A 3 -61.74 9.04 -48.81
CA LEU A 3 -60.55 9.40 -48.07
C LEU A 3 -60.97 9.74 -46.63
N ARG A 4 -60.34 9.12 -45.64
CA ARG A 4 -60.36 9.59 -44.24
C ARG A 4 -59.02 10.14 -43.90
N PHE A 5 -58.97 11.44 -43.61
CA PHE A 5 -57.82 12.14 -42.99
C PHE A 5 -57.67 11.72 -41.51
N VAL A 6 -56.51 11.26 -41.15
CA VAL A 6 -56.11 11.09 -39.73
C VAL A 6 -55.16 12.22 -39.37
N ALA A 7 -55.64 13.09 -38.49
CA ALA A 7 -54.80 14.15 -37.89
C ALA A 7 -53.88 13.57 -36.79
N LEU A 8 -52.55 13.68 -36.94
CA LEU A 8 -51.59 13.39 -35.90
C LEU A 8 -51.46 14.64 -35.00
N LEU A 9 -51.89 14.51 -33.73
CA LEU A 9 -51.51 15.44 -32.67
C LEU A 9 -50.09 15.08 -32.17
N ALA A 10 -49.13 15.97 -32.39
CA ALA A 10 -47.81 15.88 -31.79
C ALA A 10 -47.87 16.45 -30.34
N LEU A 11 -47.79 15.57 -29.34
CA LEU A 11 -47.52 15.97 -27.93
C LEU A 11 -46.03 16.32 -27.79
N ALA A 12 -45.72 17.61 -27.62
CA ALA A 12 -44.39 18.04 -27.17
C ALA A 12 -44.25 17.77 -25.69
N ALA A 13 -43.49 16.70 -25.32
CA ALA A 13 -43.08 16.47 -23.97
C ALA A 13 -41.87 17.38 -23.66
N GLY A 14 -42.12 18.46 -22.96
CA GLY A 14 -41.08 19.31 -22.40
C GLY A 14 -40.38 18.57 -21.24
N THR A 15 -39.17 18.13 -21.45
CA THR A 15 -38.30 17.66 -20.37
C THR A 15 -37.83 18.88 -19.57
N LEU A 16 -38.43 19.12 -18.41
CA LEU A 16 -37.88 20.00 -17.38
C LEU A 16 -36.57 19.35 -16.85
N ALA A 17 -35.44 19.87 -17.31
CA ALA A 17 -34.15 19.55 -16.71
C ALA A 17 -34.13 20.09 -15.27
N ALA A 18 -34.06 19.22 -14.27
CA ALA A 18 -33.81 19.63 -12.89
C ALA A 18 -32.44 20.34 -12.82
N PRO A 19 -32.33 21.47 -12.12
CA PRO A 19 -31.05 22.17 -11.98
C PRO A 19 -30.07 21.27 -11.21
N ALA A 20 -28.85 21.16 -11.72
CA ALA A 20 -27.75 20.44 -11.14
C ALA A 20 -27.36 21.05 -9.77
N GLN A 21 -27.88 20.51 -8.66
CA GLN A 21 -27.47 20.87 -7.30
C GLN A 21 -26.04 20.45 -6.97
N GLY A 22 -25.38 19.68 -7.82
CA GLY A 22 -24.00 19.21 -7.64
C GLY A 22 -22.93 20.29 -7.76
N GLY A 23 -23.08 21.27 -8.62
CA GLY A 23 -22.04 22.24 -8.93
C GLY A 23 -21.69 23.24 -7.80
N ALA A 24 -22.66 23.66 -7.02
CA ALA A 24 -22.45 24.63 -5.92
C ALA A 24 -21.77 23.98 -4.68
N SER A 25 -22.04 22.71 -4.40
CA SER A 25 -21.41 21.99 -3.29
C SER A 25 -19.93 21.67 -3.56
N GLN A 26 -19.60 21.38 -4.83
CA GLN A 26 -18.23 21.04 -5.26
C GLN A 26 -17.31 22.26 -5.32
N SER A 27 -17.78 23.39 -5.83
CA SER A 27 -16.99 24.63 -5.82
C SER A 27 -16.65 25.08 -4.38
N ASN A 28 -17.50 24.76 -3.42
CA ASN A 28 -17.28 25.01 -1.98
C ASN A 28 -16.18 24.09 -1.40
N LEU A 29 -16.12 22.81 -1.81
CA LEU A 29 -15.06 21.89 -1.33
C LEU A 29 -13.67 22.32 -1.81
N VAL A 30 -13.51 22.57 -3.11
CA VAL A 30 -12.22 22.98 -3.69
C VAL A 30 -11.74 24.30 -3.06
N SER A 31 -12.63 25.29 -2.90
CA SER A 31 -12.29 26.56 -2.29
C SER A 31 -11.93 26.43 -0.80
N SER A 32 -12.60 25.53 -0.08
CA SER A 32 -12.28 25.21 1.32
C SER A 32 -10.88 24.60 1.46
N VAL A 33 -10.57 23.62 0.61
CA VAL A 33 -9.24 22.95 0.57
C VAL A 33 -8.16 23.96 0.19
N ASP A 34 -8.41 24.86 -0.77
CA ASP A 34 -7.47 25.95 -1.11
C ASP A 34 -7.16 26.86 0.10
N GLY A 35 -8.17 27.16 0.92
CA GLY A 35 -8.00 27.92 2.15
C GLY A 35 -7.15 27.22 3.22
N GLN A 36 -7.15 25.88 3.24
CA GLN A 36 -6.35 25.08 4.18
C GLN A 36 -4.91 24.85 3.72
N LEU A 37 -4.64 24.95 2.42
CA LEU A 37 -3.37 24.53 1.81
C LEU A 37 -2.12 25.16 2.46
N PRO A 38 -2.10 26.44 2.89
CA PRO A 38 -0.93 26.98 3.60
C PRO A 38 -0.64 26.26 4.92
N ALA A 39 -1.66 25.92 5.70
CA ALA A 39 -1.50 25.21 6.97
C ALA A 39 -1.06 23.75 6.73
N LEU A 40 -1.69 23.06 5.78
CA LEU A 40 -1.32 21.70 5.38
C LEU A 40 0.11 21.63 4.85
N THR A 41 0.55 22.61 4.05
CA THR A 41 1.95 22.74 3.62
C THR A 41 2.92 22.86 4.80
N GLY A 42 2.53 23.63 5.84
CA GLY A 42 3.31 23.72 7.07
C GLY A 42 3.45 22.37 7.78
N THR A 43 2.35 21.63 7.89
CA THR A 43 2.33 20.28 8.47
C THR A 43 3.18 19.30 7.67
N TYR A 44 3.02 19.25 6.35
CA TYR A 44 3.84 18.43 5.45
C TYR A 44 5.34 18.68 5.66
N LYS A 45 5.78 19.94 5.57
CA LYS A 45 7.18 20.31 5.78
C LYS A 45 7.70 19.99 7.17
N HIS A 46 6.84 20.03 8.19
CA HIS A 46 7.19 19.64 9.53
C HIS A 46 7.43 18.12 9.63
N LEU A 47 6.53 17.30 9.08
CA LEU A 47 6.66 15.85 9.02
C LEU A 47 7.89 15.44 8.23
N HIS A 48 8.10 16.03 7.06
CA HIS A 48 9.25 15.75 6.19
C HIS A 48 10.60 16.01 6.87
N ARG A 49 10.70 17.09 7.68
CA ARG A 49 11.92 17.42 8.45
C ARG A 49 12.16 16.52 9.65
N ASN A 50 11.14 15.84 10.15
CA ASN A 50 11.17 15.09 11.40
C ASN A 50 10.68 13.65 11.23
N PRO A 51 11.19 12.88 10.24
CA PRO A 51 10.74 11.53 9.98
C PRO A 51 11.19 10.58 11.09
N GLU A 52 10.37 9.57 11.37
CA GLU A 52 10.67 8.50 12.32
C GLU A 52 10.56 7.14 11.63
N LEU A 53 11.51 6.22 11.92
CA LEU A 53 11.51 4.86 11.36
C LEU A 53 10.32 4.04 11.87
N SER A 54 10.00 2.96 11.15
CA SER A 54 9.08 1.92 11.63
C SER A 54 9.43 1.52 13.07
N HIS A 55 8.42 1.27 13.90
CA HIS A 55 8.50 0.99 15.35
C HIS A 55 8.97 2.17 16.23
N HIS A 56 9.21 3.35 15.67
CA HIS A 56 9.72 4.53 16.39
C HIS A 56 8.89 5.79 16.17
N GLU A 57 7.66 5.69 15.68
CA GLU A 57 6.79 6.80 15.23
C GLU A 57 6.12 7.56 16.41
N GLU A 58 6.77 7.64 17.56
CA GLU A 58 6.18 8.20 18.78
C GLU A 58 5.76 9.67 18.61
N LYS A 59 6.63 10.52 18.06
CA LYS A 59 6.35 11.94 17.88
C LYS A 59 5.38 12.19 16.72
N THR A 60 5.50 11.41 15.66
CA THR A 60 4.62 11.45 14.49
C THR A 60 3.19 11.09 14.90
N SER A 61 3.01 10.00 15.64
CA SER A 61 1.70 9.58 16.14
C SER A 61 1.08 10.60 17.10
N ALA A 62 1.88 11.15 18.01
CA ALA A 62 1.44 12.18 18.95
C ALA A 62 1.00 13.48 18.23
N LEU A 63 1.72 13.90 17.18
CA LEU A 63 1.34 15.03 16.35
C LEU A 63 -0.02 14.77 15.68
N LEU A 64 -0.16 13.64 14.99
CA LEU A 64 -1.39 13.25 14.30
C LEU A 64 -2.57 13.21 15.29
N ALA A 65 -2.38 12.57 16.45
CA ALA A 65 -3.40 12.48 17.49
C ALA A 65 -3.81 13.87 18.02
N SER A 66 -2.85 14.76 18.24
CA SER A 66 -3.09 16.13 18.70
C SER A 66 -3.93 16.93 17.71
N GLU A 67 -3.59 16.89 16.43
CA GLU A 67 -4.33 17.59 15.37
C GLU A 67 -5.76 17.05 15.22
N LEU A 68 -5.95 15.73 15.25
CA LEU A 68 -7.27 15.12 15.17
C LEU A 68 -8.16 15.47 16.39
N ARG A 69 -7.59 15.56 17.61
CA ARG A 69 -8.33 16.04 18.81
C ARG A 69 -8.83 17.48 18.66
N LYS A 70 -8.00 18.38 18.11
CA LYS A 70 -8.39 19.77 17.85
C LYS A 70 -9.58 19.89 16.90
N LEU A 71 -9.75 18.90 16.00
CA LEU A 71 -10.87 18.80 15.07
C LEU A 71 -12.12 18.15 15.68
N GLY A 72 -12.07 17.75 16.96
CA GLY A 72 -13.21 17.18 17.68
C GLY A 72 -13.41 15.68 17.50
N TYR A 73 -12.40 14.94 17.04
CA TYR A 73 -12.40 13.48 17.02
C TYR A 73 -12.12 12.90 18.42
N SER A 74 -12.75 11.77 18.73
CA SER A 74 -12.35 10.93 19.86
C SER A 74 -11.12 10.13 19.47
N VAL A 75 -9.95 10.38 20.08
CA VAL A 75 -8.68 9.85 19.65
C VAL A 75 -8.09 8.90 20.69
N THR A 76 -7.71 7.70 20.24
CA THR A 76 -6.95 6.71 21.00
C THR A 76 -5.56 6.57 20.38
N GLU A 77 -4.53 6.67 21.18
CA GLU A 77 -3.13 6.47 20.82
C GLU A 77 -2.65 5.09 21.23
N HIS A 78 -1.49 4.69 20.73
CA HIS A 78 -0.85 3.40 21.01
C HIS A 78 -1.77 2.20 20.71
N VAL A 79 -2.46 2.24 19.56
CA VAL A 79 -3.26 1.12 19.08
C VAL A 79 -2.37 0.22 18.22
N GLY A 80 -2.22 -1.02 18.64
CA GLY A 80 -1.45 -2.04 17.96
C GLY A 80 -0.52 -2.78 18.91
N LYS A 81 -0.36 -4.08 18.67
CA LYS A 81 0.51 -4.96 19.43
C LYS A 81 1.29 -5.86 18.48
N TYR A 82 2.61 -5.72 18.49
CA TYR A 82 3.49 -6.55 17.67
C TYR A 82 3.60 -7.98 18.18
N GLN A 83 4.13 -8.89 17.38
CA GLN A 83 4.25 -10.31 17.72
C GLN A 83 5.16 -10.57 18.92
N ASP A 84 6.17 -9.72 19.15
CA ASP A 84 7.06 -9.78 20.31
C ASP A 84 6.41 -9.25 21.60
N GLY A 85 5.18 -8.73 21.49
CA GLY A 85 4.41 -8.17 22.60
C GLY A 85 4.65 -6.67 22.84
N SER A 86 5.52 -6.01 22.07
CA SER A 86 5.74 -4.57 22.18
C SER A 86 4.52 -3.79 21.65
N GLN A 87 4.35 -2.56 22.17
CA GLN A 87 3.25 -1.67 21.82
C GLN A 87 3.59 -0.89 20.54
N ALA A 88 2.62 -0.80 19.61
CA ALA A 88 2.74 0.03 18.43
C ALA A 88 2.26 1.47 18.69
N PHE A 89 2.68 2.40 17.83
CA PHE A 89 2.31 3.81 17.91
C PHE A 89 1.07 4.16 17.08
N GLY A 90 0.18 3.20 16.81
CA GLY A 90 -1.03 3.41 16.02
C GLY A 90 -1.98 4.44 16.64
N VAL A 91 -2.62 5.24 15.80
CA VAL A 91 -3.62 6.25 16.17
C VAL A 91 -4.96 5.87 15.56
N VAL A 92 -6.02 5.91 16.38
CA VAL A 92 -7.41 5.75 15.91
C VAL A 92 -8.23 6.94 16.34
N ALA A 93 -8.83 7.64 15.39
CA ALA A 93 -9.69 8.80 15.62
C ALA A 93 -11.09 8.53 15.07
N VAL A 94 -12.09 8.66 15.93
CA VAL A 94 -13.49 8.35 15.59
C VAL A 94 -14.34 9.61 15.68
N MET A 95 -15.14 9.86 14.64
CA MET A 95 -16.20 10.84 14.65
C MET A 95 -17.52 10.18 14.31
N GLN A 96 -18.45 10.17 15.25
CA GLN A 96 -19.80 9.68 15.07
C GLN A 96 -20.75 10.84 14.72
N ASN A 97 -21.57 10.65 13.70
CA ASN A 97 -22.54 11.63 13.23
C ASN A 97 -23.86 10.96 12.82
N GLY A 98 -24.62 10.53 13.83
CA GLY A 98 -25.88 9.81 13.62
C GLY A 98 -25.71 8.34 13.22
N THR A 99 -26.81 7.75 12.75
CA THR A 99 -26.84 6.37 12.26
C THR A 99 -26.49 6.33 10.78
N GLY A 100 -25.67 5.41 10.35
CA GLY A 100 -25.24 5.27 8.96
C GLY A 100 -24.04 4.33 8.83
N PRO A 101 -23.42 4.27 7.66
CA PRO A 101 -22.25 3.43 7.40
C PRO A 101 -21.05 3.83 8.29
N ARG A 102 -20.14 2.87 8.47
CA ARG A 102 -18.83 3.13 9.07
C ARG A 102 -17.78 3.08 7.95
N VAL A 103 -17.08 4.18 7.76
CA VAL A 103 -15.99 4.31 6.79
C VAL A 103 -14.67 4.44 7.53
N LEU A 104 -13.72 3.58 7.21
CA LEU A 104 -12.35 3.67 7.69
C LEU A 104 -11.47 4.29 6.61
N ILE A 105 -10.71 5.32 6.96
CA ILE A 105 -9.67 5.92 6.11
C ILE A 105 -8.32 5.72 6.78
N ARG A 106 -7.38 5.14 6.05
CA ARG A 106 -6.03 4.82 6.55
C ARG A 106 -4.98 5.74 5.94
N THR A 107 -4.07 6.21 6.78
CA THR A 107 -2.73 6.67 6.42
C THR A 107 -1.68 5.83 7.14
N ASP A 108 -0.50 5.73 6.56
CA ASP A 108 0.73 5.24 7.18
C ASP A 108 1.51 6.41 7.81
N MET A 109 2.53 6.11 8.65
CA MET A 109 3.22 7.15 9.42
C MET A 109 4.74 7.04 9.41
N ASP A 110 5.28 5.87 9.13
CA ASP A 110 6.70 5.57 9.25
C ASP A 110 7.53 6.10 8.07
N ALA A 111 8.82 6.19 8.26
CA ALA A 111 9.81 6.62 7.29
C ALA A 111 10.90 5.56 7.11
N LEU A 112 11.72 5.73 6.09
CA LEU A 112 12.73 4.79 5.64
C LEU A 112 14.14 5.15 6.12
N PRO A 113 15.03 4.15 6.30
CA PRO A 113 16.44 4.36 6.61
C PRO A 113 17.21 4.81 5.35
N VAL A 114 16.86 5.97 4.81
CA VAL A 114 17.44 6.59 3.60
C VAL A 114 17.99 7.95 3.95
N GLU A 115 19.23 8.23 3.55
CA GLU A 115 19.81 9.57 3.66
C GLU A 115 19.33 10.45 2.52
N GLU A 116 18.64 11.53 2.84
CA GLU A 116 18.03 12.39 1.84
C GLU A 116 19.06 13.20 1.03
N MET A 117 18.89 13.19 -0.28
CA MET A 117 19.77 13.89 -1.23
C MET A 117 18.99 14.82 -2.17
N THR A 118 17.77 15.21 -1.82
CA THR A 118 16.89 16.03 -2.67
C THR A 118 17.37 17.47 -2.84
N GLY A 119 18.11 18.00 -1.85
CA GLY A 119 18.52 19.41 -1.81
C GLY A 119 17.39 20.39 -1.51
N LEU A 120 16.23 19.92 -0.99
CA LEU A 120 15.10 20.76 -0.60
C LEU A 120 15.45 21.61 0.63
N ASP A 121 14.87 22.80 0.75
CA ASP A 121 15.05 23.70 1.91
C ASP A 121 14.45 23.16 3.21
N TYR A 122 13.65 22.13 3.09
CA TYR A 122 13.02 21.39 4.19
C TYR A 122 13.44 19.91 4.25
N ALA A 123 14.53 19.55 3.57
CA ALA A 123 15.07 18.19 3.60
C ALA A 123 15.32 17.68 5.02
N SER A 124 15.17 16.39 5.22
CA SER A 124 15.49 15.73 6.48
C SER A 124 16.99 15.68 6.72
N THR A 125 17.40 15.97 7.94
CA THR A 125 18.77 15.72 8.45
C THR A 125 18.75 14.77 9.64
N VAL A 126 17.60 14.10 9.86
CA VAL A 126 17.42 13.17 10.97
C VAL A 126 18.27 11.94 10.75
N ARG A 127 18.91 11.50 11.84
CA ARG A 127 19.61 10.22 11.90
C ARG A 127 19.04 9.37 13.03
N SER A 128 19.01 8.07 12.82
CA SER A 128 18.51 7.10 13.78
C SER A 128 19.28 5.80 13.68
N THR A 129 19.09 4.92 14.64
CA THR A 129 19.65 3.56 14.62
C THR A 129 18.62 2.61 14.03
N ASN A 130 18.98 1.92 12.96
CA ASN A 130 18.10 0.92 12.34
C ASN A 130 18.09 -0.41 13.16
N ALA A 131 17.24 -1.35 12.75
CA ALA A 131 17.10 -2.65 13.40
C ALA A 131 18.40 -3.49 13.42
N GLN A 132 19.38 -3.16 12.58
CA GLN A 132 20.70 -3.79 12.53
C GLN A 132 21.75 -3.09 13.41
N GLY A 133 21.35 -2.07 14.17
CA GLY A 133 22.23 -1.29 15.03
C GLY A 133 23.11 -0.27 14.28
N GLN A 134 22.81 0.04 13.03
CA GLN A 134 23.57 0.97 12.20
C GLN A 134 22.98 2.38 12.31
N ASP A 135 23.85 3.40 12.36
CA ASP A 135 23.45 4.80 12.26
C ASP A 135 23.13 5.15 10.80
N VAL A 136 21.90 5.56 10.53
CA VAL A 136 21.36 5.81 9.18
C VAL A 136 20.66 7.17 9.11
N GLY A 137 20.66 7.80 7.94
CA GLY A 137 19.75 8.91 7.64
C GLY A 137 18.31 8.41 7.60
N VAL A 138 17.33 9.27 7.90
CA VAL A 138 15.91 8.94 7.87
C VAL A 138 15.17 9.91 6.96
N MET A 139 14.35 9.39 6.05
CA MET A 139 13.61 10.18 5.07
C MET A 139 12.22 9.59 4.82
N HIS A 140 11.19 10.44 4.67
CA HIS A 140 9.91 10.03 4.08
C HIS A 140 10.06 9.79 2.57
N ALA A 141 10.83 8.76 2.22
CA ALA A 141 11.10 8.42 0.82
C ALA A 141 9.95 7.63 0.15
N CYS A 142 8.88 7.33 0.89
CA CYS A 142 7.64 6.72 0.41
C CYS A 142 6.43 7.66 0.45
N GLY A 143 6.60 8.95 0.84
CA GLY A 143 5.56 9.96 0.79
C GLY A 143 4.52 9.89 1.92
N HIS A 144 4.76 9.13 3.00
CA HIS A 144 3.82 9.01 4.12
C HIS A 144 3.52 10.36 4.82
N ASP A 145 4.40 11.33 4.72
CA ASP A 145 4.16 12.71 5.13
C ASP A 145 3.08 13.42 4.29
N ILE A 146 2.96 13.10 2.98
CA ILE A 146 1.83 13.51 2.14
C ILE A 146 0.55 12.82 2.62
N HIS A 147 0.59 11.51 2.82
CA HIS A 147 -0.58 10.71 3.23
C HIS A 147 -1.16 11.21 4.56
N MET A 148 -0.32 11.43 5.58
CA MET A 148 -0.75 12.01 6.86
C MET A 148 -1.33 13.42 6.69
N THR A 149 -0.72 14.24 5.84
CA THR A 149 -1.19 15.60 5.58
C THR A 149 -2.55 15.59 4.87
N VAL A 150 -2.75 14.67 3.92
CA VAL A 150 -4.05 14.47 3.27
C VAL A 150 -5.10 14.03 4.28
N LEU A 151 -4.79 13.05 5.15
CA LEU A 151 -5.71 12.60 6.20
C LEU A 151 -6.16 13.75 7.10
N LEU A 152 -5.25 14.64 7.52
CA LEU A 152 -5.57 15.80 8.35
C LEU A 152 -6.46 16.81 7.63
N GLY A 153 -6.22 17.03 6.33
CA GLY A 153 -7.09 17.85 5.49
C GLY A 153 -8.51 17.27 5.37
N VAL A 154 -8.60 15.96 5.11
CA VAL A 154 -9.87 15.22 5.07
C VAL A 154 -10.60 15.29 6.42
N ALA A 155 -9.87 15.09 7.52
CA ALA A 155 -10.43 15.18 8.87
C ALA A 155 -11.10 16.53 9.13
N ARG A 156 -10.48 17.63 8.73
CA ARG A 156 -11.05 18.97 8.85
C ARG A 156 -12.29 19.13 7.98
N GLU A 157 -12.20 18.76 6.68
CA GLU A 157 -13.35 18.89 5.76
C GLU A 157 -14.56 18.09 6.25
N MET A 158 -14.35 16.88 6.77
CA MET A 158 -15.44 16.05 7.31
C MET A 158 -16.02 16.63 8.61
N ALA A 159 -15.19 17.21 9.49
CA ALA A 159 -15.64 17.90 10.70
C ALA A 159 -16.47 19.14 10.37
N ASP A 160 -16.03 19.95 9.41
CA ASP A 160 -16.71 21.19 9.00
C ASP A 160 -18.02 20.92 8.24
N ARG A 161 -18.18 19.70 7.66
CA ARG A 161 -19.32 19.28 6.83
C ARG A 161 -20.25 18.27 7.50
N LYS A 162 -20.32 18.23 8.83
CA LYS A 162 -21.18 17.29 9.57
C LYS A 162 -22.65 17.29 9.13
N SER A 163 -23.16 18.41 8.64
CA SER A 163 -24.54 18.50 8.13
C SER A 163 -24.75 17.79 6.78
N GLN A 164 -23.68 17.30 6.13
CA GLN A 164 -23.73 16.70 4.78
C GLN A 164 -23.57 15.18 4.80
N TRP A 165 -23.32 14.56 5.96
CA TRP A 165 -23.09 13.13 6.07
C TRP A 165 -23.66 12.53 7.36
N HIS A 166 -23.82 11.21 7.39
CA HIS A 166 -24.30 10.43 8.54
C HIS A 166 -23.44 9.17 8.71
N GLY A 167 -23.39 8.62 9.92
CA GLY A 167 -22.66 7.39 10.22
C GLY A 167 -21.42 7.63 11.06
N THR A 168 -20.39 6.83 10.85
CA THR A 168 -19.16 6.86 11.63
C THR A 168 -17.95 6.94 10.71
N LEU A 169 -17.14 7.97 10.90
CA LEU A 169 -15.83 8.08 10.26
C LEU A 169 -14.74 7.62 11.25
N VAL A 170 -13.95 6.65 10.83
CA VAL A 170 -12.79 6.15 11.56
C VAL A 170 -11.54 6.50 10.75
N LEU A 171 -10.67 7.32 11.30
CA LEU A 171 -9.38 7.68 10.72
C LEU A 171 -8.28 6.92 11.47
N ILE A 172 -7.39 6.26 10.75
CA ILE A 172 -6.27 5.56 11.38
C ILE A 172 -4.94 6.10 10.87
N GLY A 173 -4.01 6.36 11.80
CA GLY A 173 -2.58 6.49 11.54
C GLY A 173 -1.92 5.16 11.85
N GLN A 174 -1.54 4.45 10.81
CA GLN A 174 -0.91 3.15 10.91
C GLN A 174 0.61 3.30 11.04
N PRO A 175 1.26 2.68 12.04
CA PRO A 175 2.72 2.60 12.12
C PRO A 175 3.24 1.48 11.22
N SER A 176 4.56 1.47 10.95
CA SER A 176 5.32 0.30 10.49
C SER A 176 4.77 -0.38 9.24
N GLU A 177 4.39 0.43 8.23
CA GLU A 177 4.02 -0.08 6.90
C GLU A 177 5.23 -0.70 6.21
N GLU A 178 6.40 -0.04 6.26
CA GLU A 178 7.63 -0.42 5.58
C GLU A 178 8.24 -1.75 6.10
N THR A 179 7.80 -2.21 7.27
CA THR A 179 8.11 -3.53 7.82
C THR A 179 6.96 -4.54 7.65
N ILE A 180 5.84 -4.11 7.05
CA ILE A 180 4.67 -4.95 6.70
C ILE A 180 4.08 -5.65 7.94
N ASP A 181 4.14 -5.02 9.10
CA ASP A 181 3.60 -5.57 10.35
C ASP A 181 2.67 -4.62 11.10
N GLY A 182 2.59 -3.34 10.70
CA GLY A 182 1.78 -2.34 11.38
C GLY A 182 0.29 -2.58 11.30
N ALA A 183 -0.27 -2.87 10.13
CA ALA A 183 -1.69 -3.20 10.01
C ALA A 183 -2.05 -4.45 10.80
N ARG A 184 -1.18 -5.47 10.78
CA ARG A 184 -1.34 -6.69 11.57
C ARG A 184 -1.32 -6.39 13.07
N ALA A 185 -0.40 -5.54 13.53
CA ALA A 185 -0.32 -5.14 14.93
C ALA A 185 -1.60 -4.42 15.39
N MET A 186 -2.14 -3.49 14.59
CA MET A 186 -3.39 -2.80 14.92
C MET A 186 -4.59 -3.75 14.97
N LEU A 187 -4.72 -4.67 14.02
CA LEU A 187 -5.77 -5.69 14.02
C LEU A 187 -5.63 -6.66 15.20
N ALA A 188 -4.40 -7.08 15.54
CA ALA A 188 -4.13 -7.96 16.67
C ALA A 188 -4.46 -7.33 18.04
N ASP A 189 -4.40 -5.98 18.15
CA ASP A 189 -4.82 -5.23 19.33
C ASP A 189 -6.35 -4.99 19.38
N GLY A 190 -7.11 -5.64 18.51
CA GLY A 190 -8.56 -5.57 18.50
C GLY A 190 -9.11 -4.30 17.86
N LEU A 191 -8.52 -3.82 16.77
CA LEU A 191 -8.97 -2.60 16.08
C LEU A 191 -10.48 -2.62 15.80
N TYR A 192 -11.01 -3.73 15.28
CA TYR A 192 -12.42 -3.82 14.91
C TYR A 192 -13.33 -4.11 16.10
N GLU A 193 -12.87 -4.83 17.10
CA GLU A 193 -13.58 -5.10 18.35
C GLU A 193 -13.77 -3.82 19.19
N ARG A 194 -12.74 -2.94 19.19
CA ARG A 194 -12.72 -1.70 19.99
C ARG A 194 -13.42 -0.54 19.31
N PHE A 195 -13.28 -0.42 17.98
CA PHE A 195 -13.75 0.75 17.24
C PHE A 195 -14.84 0.42 16.21
N GLY A 196 -15.21 -0.86 16.11
CA GLY A 196 -16.22 -1.40 15.19
C GLY A 196 -15.67 -1.70 13.80
N GLN A 197 -16.14 -2.80 13.23
CA GLN A 197 -15.77 -3.20 11.87
C GLN A 197 -16.34 -2.19 10.87
N PRO A 198 -15.54 -1.69 9.90
CA PRO A 198 -16.02 -0.78 8.89
C PRO A 198 -16.86 -1.48 7.82
N ASP A 199 -17.75 -0.72 7.18
CA ASP A 199 -18.48 -1.14 5.97
C ASP A 199 -17.62 -0.91 4.72
N PHE A 200 -16.70 0.08 4.77
CA PHE A 200 -15.79 0.43 3.68
C PHE A 200 -14.41 0.84 4.22
N VAL A 201 -13.36 0.46 3.49
CA VAL A 201 -11.98 0.85 3.77
C VAL A 201 -11.46 1.69 2.60
N LEU A 202 -10.92 2.87 2.91
CA LEU A 202 -10.29 3.76 1.95
C LEU A 202 -8.85 4.03 2.32
N SER A 203 -7.99 4.08 1.31
CA SER A 203 -6.62 4.54 1.43
C SER A 203 -6.17 5.20 0.13
N GLU A 204 -5.05 5.89 0.19
CA GLU A 204 -4.34 6.39 -0.98
C GLU A 204 -2.86 6.14 -0.81
N HIS A 205 -2.13 6.16 -1.91
CA HIS A 205 -0.67 6.19 -1.89
C HIS A 205 -0.18 7.11 -3.00
N ASP A 206 0.78 7.95 -2.72
CA ASP A 206 1.36 8.82 -3.72
C ASP A 206 2.27 8.04 -4.69
N THR A 207 2.50 8.60 -5.87
CA THR A 207 3.35 7.99 -6.89
C THR A 207 3.92 9.02 -7.86
N ASN A 208 5.14 8.77 -8.33
CA ASN A 208 5.76 9.53 -9.42
C ASN A 208 5.36 9.03 -10.83
N ASP A 209 4.49 8.05 -10.94
CA ASP A 209 3.96 7.56 -12.22
C ASP A 209 2.68 8.28 -12.67
N VAL A 210 2.12 9.13 -11.81
CA VAL A 210 0.94 9.96 -12.05
C VAL A 210 1.29 11.43 -11.81
N ALA A 211 0.77 12.31 -12.66
CA ALA A 211 1.02 13.74 -12.53
C ALA A 211 0.38 14.33 -11.28
N ALA A 212 1.10 15.18 -10.55
CA ALA A 212 0.56 15.93 -9.42
C ALA A 212 -0.67 16.76 -9.86
N GLY A 213 -1.76 16.66 -9.11
CA GLY A 213 -3.06 17.22 -9.50
C GLY A 213 -4.02 16.19 -10.09
N SER A 214 -3.60 14.94 -10.27
CA SER A 214 -4.40 13.81 -10.76
C SER A 214 -4.40 12.65 -9.79
N ILE A 215 -5.33 11.73 -9.96
CA ILE A 215 -5.35 10.41 -9.31
C ILE A 215 -5.49 9.31 -10.35
N ALA A 216 -5.06 8.09 -10.00
CA ALA A 216 -5.37 6.92 -10.80
C ALA A 216 -6.04 5.86 -9.93
N ILE A 217 -7.18 5.32 -10.40
CA ILE A 217 -8.04 4.39 -9.65
C ILE A 217 -8.54 3.29 -10.57
N LYS A 218 -8.64 2.06 -10.08
CA LYS A 218 -9.21 0.90 -10.79
C LYS A 218 -9.81 -0.10 -9.81
N GLY A 219 -10.68 -0.96 -10.29
CA GLY A 219 -11.11 -2.19 -9.61
C GLY A 219 -10.16 -3.36 -9.86
N GLY A 220 -10.20 -4.36 -8.99
CA GLY A 220 -9.34 -5.53 -9.03
C GLY A 220 -7.97 -5.31 -8.38
N PRO A 221 -6.98 -6.16 -8.65
CA PRO A 221 -5.68 -6.07 -8.00
C PRO A 221 -4.97 -4.77 -8.36
N LEU A 222 -4.49 -4.05 -7.34
CA LEU A 222 -3.70 -2.83 -7.48
C LEU A 222 -2.22 -3.11 -7.15
N LEU A 223 -1.93 -3.71 -5.99
CA LEU A 223 -0.58 -4.16 -5.60
C LEU A 223 -0.57 -5.66 -5.35
N ALA A 224 0.60 -6.27 -5.56
CA ALA A 224 0.78 -7.69 -5.34
C ALA A 224 0.87 -8.04 -3.84
N SER A 225 0.56 -9.29 -3.52
CA SER A 225 0.95 -9.88 -2.25
C SER A 225 2.48 -9.93 -2.12
N SER A 226 2.97 -9.91 -0.90
CA SER A 226 4.37 -10.22 -0.59
C SER A 226 4.44 -11.47 0.28
N THR A 227 5.34 -12.40 -0.05
CA THR A 227 5.58 -13.59 0.76
C THR A 227 7.07 -13.91 0.78
N GLY A 228 7.68 -13.84 1.96
CA GLY A 228 9.03 -14.33 2.20
C GLY A 228 9.03 -15.85 2.24
N ILE A 229 9.94 -16.50 1.51
CA ILE A 229 10.12 -17.95 1.52
C ILE A 229 11.58 -18.24 1.83
N TYR A 230 11.82 -19.03 2.86
CA TYR A 230 13.15 -19.47 3.27
C TYR A 230 13.29 -20.96 3.06
N VAL A 231 14.32 -21.35 2.30
CA VAL A 231 14.61 -22.76 1.96
C VAL A 231 15.97 -23.13 2.52
N THR A 232 15.99 -24.08 3.45
CA THR A 232 17.23 -24.69 3.93
C THR A 232 17.47 -25.98 3.18
N MET A 233 18.41 -25.96 2.22
CA MET A 233 18.88 -27.15 1.52
C MET A 233 19.87 -27.87 2.43
N ARG A 234 19.56 -29.10 2.84
CA ARG A 234 20.33 -29.88 3.81
C ARG A 234 21.06 -30.99 3.12
N GLY A 235 22.29 -31.19 3.50
CA GLY A 235 23.15 -32.23 2.94
C GLY A 235 23.89 -33.04 4.00
N ILE A 236 25.01 -33.64 3.64
CA ILE A 236 25.99 -34.26 4.53
C ILE A 236 27.32 -33.61 4.22
N GLY A 237 27.82 -32.82 5.15
CA GLY A 237 29.09 -32.10 5.02
C GLY A 237 30.30 -33.03 5.08
N GLY A 238 31.46 -32.49 4.71
CA GLY A 238 32.69 -33.27 4.72
C GLY A 238 33.90 -32.52 4.17
N HIS A 239 34.97 -33.25 3.95
CA HIS A 239 36.21 -32.74 3.38
C HIS A 239 36.02 -32.49 1.87
N GLY A 240 36.33 -31.29 1.36
CA GLY A 240 36.13 -30.91 -0.04
C GLY A 240 36.88 -31.77 -1.08
N SER A 241 37.93 -32.52 -0.67
CA SER A 241 38.62 -33.49 -1.54
C SER A 241 38.00 -34.91 -1.56
N ARG A 242 36.90 -35.11 -0.79
CA ARG A 242 36.20 -36.40 -0.68
C ARG A 242 34.71 -36.23 -0.85
N PRO A 243 34.23 -35.65 -2.00
CA PRO A 243 32.83 -35.34 -2.22
C PRO A 243 31.94 -36.58 -2.24
N GLU A 244 32.49 -37.77 -2.55
CA GLU A 244 31.77 -39.05 -2.56
C GLU A 244 31.31 -39.50 -1.16
N ALA A 245 31.92 -38.97 -0.11
CA ALA A 245 31.60 -39.31 1.28
C ALA A 245 30.40 -38.55 1.84
N GLY A 246 29.90 -37.53 1.12
CA GLY A 246 28.85 -36.62 1.58
C GLY A 246 27.72 -36.44 0.57
N LYS A 247 26.88 -35.43 0.87
CA LYS A 247 25.86 -34.90 -0.03
C LYS A 247 26.00 -33.38 0.01
N ASP A 248 26.50 -32.78 -1.07
CA ASP A 248 26.87 -31.36 -1.09
C ASP A 248 25.65 -30.48 -1.23
N PRO A 249 25.25 -29.72 -0.16
CA PRO A 249 24.10 -28.82 -0.20
C PRO A 249 24.35 -27.56 -1.03
N ILE A 250 25.62 -27.21 -1.32
CA ILE A 250 25.91 -26.05 -2.21
C ILE A 250 25.50 -26.38 -3.64
N VAL A 251 25.80 -27.57 -4.12
CA VAL A 251 25.37 -28.02 -5.46
C VAL A 251 23.85 -28.12 -5.52
N LEU A 252 23.21 -28.71 -4.48
CA LEU A 252 21.76 -28.77 -4.38
C LEU A 252 21.10 -27.39 -4.41
N ALA A 253 21.64 -26.43 -3.68
CA ALA A 253 21.13 -25.05 -3.65
C ALA A 253 21.29 -24.35 -5.01
N ALA A 254 22.42 -24.55 -5.68
CA ALA A 254 22.65 -24.00 -7.02
C ALA A 254 21.65 -24.54 -8.05
N GLU A 255 21.41 -25.85 -8.07
CA GLU A 255 20.38 -26.45 -8.93
C GLU A 255 18.98 -26.00 -8.56
N PHE A 256 18.66 -25.92 -7.26
CA PHE A 256 17.38 -25.41 -6.81
C PHE A 256 17.12 -23.98 -7.34
N VAL A 257 18.10 -23.07 -7.31
CA VAL A 257 17.97 -21.72 -7.87
C VAL A 257 17.58 -21.78 -9.35
N LEU A 258 18.23 -22.64 -10.15
CA LEU A 258 17.93 -22.77 -11.58
C LEU A 258 16.54 -23.36 -11.82
N VAL A 259 16.19 -24.44 -11.12
CA VAL A 259 14.90 -25.11 -11.31
C VAL A 259 13.74 -24.25 -10.79
N ALA A 260 13.92 -23.52 -9.68
CA ALA A 260 12.91 -22.63 -9.13
C ALA A 260 12.45 -21.56 -10.15
N GLN A 261 13.34 -21.09 -11.04
CA GLN A 261 12.95 -20.14 -12.11
C GLN A 261 11.92 -20.77 -13.08
N THR A 262 11.88 -22.09 -13.20
CA THR A 262 10.93 -22.77 -14.08
C THR A 262 9.52 -22.83 -13.50
N ILE A 263 9.35 -22.63 -12.20
CA ILE A 263 8.04 -22.61 -11.55
C ILE A 263 7.16 -21.52 -12.20
N VAL A 264 7.60 -20.28 -12.20
CA VAL A 264 6.86 -19.18 -12.81
C VAL A 264 6.81 -19.32 -14.33
N SER A 265 7.96 -19.63 -14.97
CA SER A 265 8.03 -19.61 -16.44
C SER A 265 7.38 -20.81 -17.12
N ARG A 266 7.11 -21.94 -16.43
CA ARG A 266 6.63 -23.22 -17.04
C ARG A 266 5.44 -23.86 -16.33
N GLN A 267 5.08 -23.41 -15.11
CA GLN A 267 4.02 -24.08 -14.33
C GLN A 267 2.86 -23.12 -14.01
N ILE A 268 3.07 -21.81 -14.14
CA ILE A 268 2.02 -20.80 -13.95
C ILE A 268 1.50 -20.35 -15.31
N ASP A 269 0.18 -20.13 -15.40
CA ASP A 269 -0.45 -19.55 -16.59
C ASP A 269 0.20 -18.19 -16.90
N PRO A 270 0.71 -17.98 -18.13
CA PRO A 270 1.34 -16.70 -18.53
C PRO A 270 0.44 -15.45 -18.35
N GLN A 271 -0.88 -15.63 -18.25
CA GLN A 271 -1.83 -14.55 -17.96
C GLN A 271 -1.94 -14.25 -16.44
N GLN A 272 -1.31 -15.03 -15.59
CA GLN A 272 -1.27 -14.86 -14.15
C GLN A 272 0.09 -14.27 -13.73
N PRO A 273 0.18 -12.94 -13.52
CA PRO A 273 1.45 -12.33 -13.15
C PRO A 273 1.98 -12.88 -11.82
N ALA A 274 3.24 -13.31 -11.82
CA ALA A 274 3.93 -13.76 -10.61
C ALA A 274 5.43 -13.44 -10.71
N VAL A 275 6.04 -13.12 -9.57
CA VAL A 275 7.50 -12.95 -9.43
C VAL A 275 7.98 -13.87 -8.34
N LEU A 276 8.99 -14.68 -8.63
CA LEU A 276 9.72 -15.50 -7.67
C LEU A 276 11.22 -15.20 -7.82
N SER A 277 11.79 -14.49 -6.84
CA SER A 277 13.20 -14.10 -6.87
C SER A 277 13.95 -14.70 -5.69
N VAL A 278 15.12 -15.27 -5.95
CA VAL A 278 16.09 -15.65 -4.90
C VAL A 278 16.95 -14.42 -4.60
N GLY A 279 16.79 -13.85 -3.43
CA GLY A 279 17.50 -12.64 -3.00
C GLY A 279 18.77 -12.93 -2.21
N THR A 280 18.81 -14.04 -1.49
CA THR A 280 19.97 -14.42 -0.67
C THR A 280 20.28 -15.91 -0.80
N ILE A 281 21.59 -16.24 -0.70
CA ILE A 281 22.09 -17.62 -0.60
C ILE A 281 23.29 -17.61 0.35
N HIS A 282 23.23 -18.40 1.43
CA HIS A 282 24.25 -18.45 2.46
C HIS A 282 24.62 -19.88 2.80
N GLY A 283 25.91 -20.23 2.72
CA GLY A 283 26.40 -21.55 3.08
C GLY A 283 27.90 -21.68 2.92
N GLY A 284 28.49 -22.54 3.74
CA GLY A 284 29.94 -22.79 3.75
C GLY A 284 30.72 -21.72 4.52
N THR A 285 31.89 -22.10 5.06
CA THR A 285 32.77 -21.24 5.83
C THR A 285 34.20 -21.22 5.31
N LYS A 286 34.59 -22.26 4.55
CA LYS A 286 35.92 -22.43 4.01
C LYS A 286 35.89 -23.25 2.71
N ASN A 287 36.75 -22.91 1.76
CA ASN A 287 36.77 -23.46 0.41
C ASN A 287 37.04 -24.98 0.31
N ASN A 288 37.60 -25.62 1.35
CA ASN A 288 37.89 -27.06 1.41
C ASN A 288 36.97 -27.84 2.37
N ILE A 289 35.85 -27.23 2.79
CA ILE A 289 34.83 -27.85 3.66
C ILE A 289 33.49 -27.81 2.93
N ILE A 290 32.85 -28.96 2.70
CA ILE A 290 31.48 -29.07 2.28
C ILE A 290 30.60 -28.82 3.53
N PRO A 291 29.69 -27.84 3.54
CA PRO A 291 28.84 -27.57 4.70
C PRO A 291 27.74 -28.62 4.88
N ASP A 292 27.05 -28.58 6.01
CA ASP A 292 25.87 -29.43 6.26
C ASP A 292 24.58 -28.88 5.67
N GLU A 293 24.53 -27.56 5.43
CA GLU A 293 23.34 -26.88 4.91
C GLU A 293 23.67 -25.58 4.18
N VAL A 294 22.73 -25.15 3.32
CA VAL A 294 22.73 -23.85 2.63
C VAL A 294 21.33 -23.26 2.78
N GLU A 295 21.25 -22.02 3.21
CA GLU A 295 20.00 -21.26 3.34
C GLU A 295 19.81 -20.32 2.14
N LEU A 296 18.58 -20.31 1.59
CA LEU A 296 18.15 -19.40 0.54
C LEU A 296 16.97 -18.58 1.05
N GLY A 297 17.00 -17.26 0.81
CA GLY A 297 15.89 -16.34 1.04
C GLY A 297 15.29 -15.92 -0.30
N MET A 298 13.97 -16.05 -0.41
CA MET A 298 13.22 -15.76 -1.64
C MET A 298 12.08 -14.80 -1.35
N THR A 299 11.71 -13.98 -2.34
CA THR A 299 10.46 -13.21 -2.33
C THR A 299 9.53 -13.71 -3.43
N LEU A 300 8.25 -13.85 -3.08
CA LEU A 300 7.17 -14.21 -3.99
C LEU A 300 6.17 -13.06 -4.04
N ARG A 301 5.77 -12.65 -5.25
CA ARG A 301 4.77 -11.63 -5.51
C ARG A 301 3.71 -12.16 -6.45
N THR A 302 2.43 -12.03 -6.12
CA THR A 302 1.30 -12.44 -6.96
C THR A 302 0.08 -11.56 -6.71
N TYR A 303 -0.89 -11.58 -7.65
CA TYR A 303 -2.20 -10.94 -7.46
C TYR A 303 -3.30 -11.94 -7.07
N SER A 304 -2.94 -13.19 -6.79
CA SER A 304 -3.92 -14.25 -6.51
C SER A 304 -3.43 -15.17 -5.40
N PRO A 305 -4.22 -15.35 -4.32
CA PRO A 305 -3.89 -16.31 -3.27
C PRO A 305 -3.71 -17.74 -3.80
N ALA A 306 -4.51 -18.16 -4.79
CA ALA A 306 -4.41 -19.49 -5.38
C ALA A 306 -3.07 -19.69 -6.12
N VAL A 307 -2.59 -18.68 -6.86
CA VAL A 307 -1.28 -18.71 -7.54
C VAL A 307 -0.15 -18.73 -6.51
N ARG A 308 -0.25 -17.92 -5.45
CA ARG A 308 0.71 -17.91 -4.34
C ARG A 308 0.85 -19.32 -3.73
N ASP A 309 -0.27 -19.93 -3.37
CA ASP A 309 -0.29 -21.24 -2.70
C ASP A 309 0.25 -22.34 -3.62
N SER A 310 -0.06 -22.28 -4.92
CA SER A 310 0.50 -23.19 -5.93
C SER A 310 2.03 -23.05 -6.00
N ILE A 311 2.56 -21.82 -6.10
CA ILE A 311 4.01 -21.58 -6.18
C ILE A 311 4.71 -22.05 -4.90
N VAL A 312 4.15 -21.81 -3.73
CA VAL A 312 4.70 -22.29 -2.44
C VAL A 312 4.75 -23.83 -2.41
N ALA A 313 3.71 -24.49 -2.90
CA ALA A 313 3.69 -25.95 -3.01
C ALA A 313 4.76 -26.46 -4.00
N ASP A 314 4.94 -25.78 -5.12
CA ASP A 314 5.94 -26.12 -6.14
C ASP A 314 7.38 -25.90 -5.64
N VAL A 315 7.63 -24.85 -4.87
CA VAL A 315 8.92 -24.62 -4.19
C VAL A 315 9.24 -25.81 -3.27
N ARG A 316 8.29 -26.26 -2.45
CA ARG A 316 8.46 -27.41 -1.55
C ARG A 316 8.70 -28.70 -2.34
N ARG A 317 7.91 -28.96 -3.37
CA ARG A 317 8.04 -30.13 -4.23
C ARG A 317 9.41 -30.17 -4.93
N THR A 318 9.86 -29.04 -5.47
CA THR A 318 11.14 -28.89 -6.15
C THR A 318 12.31 -29.14 -5.21
N ALA A 319 12.32 -28.51 -4.03
CA ALA A 319 13.37 -28.72 -3.04
C ALA A 319 13.48 -30.18 -2.62
N ASN A 320 12.35 -30.84 -2.32
CA ASN A 320 12.32 -32.25 -1.92
C ASN A 320 12.74 -33.18 -3.08
N GLY A 321 12.23 -32.95 -4.30
CA GLY A 321 12.58 -33.78 -5.47
C GLY A 321 14.05 -33.72 -5.82
N LEU A 322 14.70 -32.56 -5.71
CA LEU A 322 16.15 -32.45 -5.89
C LEU A 322 16.90 -33.20 -4.78
N ALA A 323 16.52 -33.05 -3.53
CA ALA A 323 17.15 -33.78 -2.42
C ALA A 323 17.04 -35.30 -2.58
N GLU A 324 15.88 -35.81 -2.99
CA GLU A 324 15.65 -37.22 -3.31
C GLU A 324 16.56 -37.69 -4.47
N ALA A 325 16.62 -36.92 -5.57
CA ALA A 325 17.44 -37.23 -6.73
C ALA A 325 18.96 -37.33 -6.39
N TYR A 326 19.40 -36.52 -5.43
CA TYR A 326 20.78 -36.54 -4.91
C TYR A 326 21.00 -37.60 -3.83
N GLY A 327 19.98 -38.34 -3.44
CA GLY A 327 20.04 -39.36 -2.41
C GLY A 327 20.34 -38.80 -1.01
N VAL A 328 19.75 -37.63 -0.70
CA VAL A 328 19.79 -37.07 0.64
C VAL A 328 18.96 -37.94 1.57
N PRO A 329 19.46 -38.31 2.76
CA PRO A 329 18.71 -39.15 3.69
C PRO A 329 17.41 -38.47 4.19
N ALA A 330 16.38 -39.28 4.47
CA ALA A 330 15.05 -38.78 4.87
C ALA A 330 15.06 -37.83 6.08
N ASN A 331 15.99 -38.01 7.01
CA ASN A 331 16.15 -37.13 8.16
C ASN A 331 16.91 -35.82 7.86
N ARG A 332 17.36 -35.64 6.61
CA ARG A 332 18.08 -34.43 6.13
C ARG A 332 17.35 -33.76 4.96
N MET A 333 16.07 -34.05 4.75
CA MET A 333 15.29 -33.42 3.70
C MET A 333 15.22 -31.89 3.91
N PRO A 334 15.09 -31.10 2.83
CA PRO A 334 15.01 -29.64 2.91
C PRO A 334 13.88 -29.15 3.82
N VAL A 335 14.08 -27.97 4.41
CA VAL A 335 13.05 -27.29 5.19
C VAL A 335 12.61 -26.03 4.45
N VAL A 336 11.31 -25.87 4.22
CA VAL A 336 10.74 -24.67 3.60
C VAL A 336 9.85 -23.96 4.62
N ARG A 337 10.26 -22.75 5.02
CA ARG A 337 9.54 -21.89 5.95
C ARG A 337 8.97 -20.68 5.20
N ILE A 338 7.74 -20.33 5.52
CA ILE A 338 7.13 -19.05 5.10
C ILE A 338 7.44 -18.03 6.18
N GLY A 339 7.96 -16.89 5.78
CA GLY A 339 8.24 -15.74 6.63
C GLY A 339 7.15 -14.68 6.58
N GLU A 340 7.55 -13.44 6.55
CA GLU A 340 6.67 -12.27 6.47
C GLU A 340 5.78 -12.36 5.23
N SER A 341 4.51 -12.02 5.37
CA SER A 341 3.55 -12.11 4.28
C SER A 341 2.45 -11.06 4.44
N THR A 342 2.10 -10.39 3.34
CA THR A 342 0.90 -9.55 3.24
C THR A 342 0.08 -9.98 2.02
N PRO A 343 -1.27 -9.91 2.10
CA PRO A 343 -2.13 -10.18 0.94
C PRO A 343 -1.93 -9.12 -0.14
N GLU A 344 -2.50 -9.38 -1.31
CA GLU A 344 -2.62 -8.38 -2.35
C GLU A 344 -3.53 -7.22 -1.91
N THR A 345 -3.24 -6.01 -2.38
CA THR A 345 -4.19 -4.89 -2.30
C THR A 345 -5.17 -5.02 -3.44
N TYR A 346 -6.38 -5.48 -3.10
CA TYR A 346 -7.46 -5.71 -4.04
C TYR A 346 -8.57 -4.69 -3.85
N ASN A 347 -8.81 -3.88 -4.86
CA ASN A 347 -9.91 -2.91 -4.88
C ASN A 347 -11.22 -3.60 -5.27
N ASP A 348 -12.26 -3.47 -4.43
CA ASP A 348 -13.59 -3.93 -4.81
C ASP A 348 -14.04 -3.22 -6.11
N PRO A 349 -14.38 -3.95 -7.18
CA PRO A 349 -14.65 -3.33 -8.48
C PRO A 349 -15.89 -2.42 -8.48
N VAL A 350 -16.91 -2.75 -7.70
CA VAL A 350 -18.16 -1.97 -7.63
C VAL A 350 -17.90 -0.68 -6.85
N LEU A 351 -17.21 -0.80 -5.73
CA LEU A 351 -16.82 0.35 -4.92
C LEU A 351 -15.85 1.26 -5.69
N ALA A 352 -14.86 0.71 -6.38
CA ALA A 352 -13.89 1.47 -7.15
C ALA A 352 -14.55 2.31 -8.24
N GLU A 353 -15.54 1.76 -8.99
CA GLU A 353 -16.26 2.53 -10.00
C GLU A 353 -17.15 3.61 -9.39
N ARG A 354 -17.80 3.34 -8.25
CA ARG A 354 -18.56 4.35 -7.50
C ARG A 354 -17.66 5.51 -7.05
N LEU A 355 -16.51 5.20 -6.49
CA LEU A 355 -15.55 6.21 -6.01
C LEU A 355 -14.87 6.95 -7.17
N ARG A 356 -14.62 6.27 -8.28
CA ARG A 356 -14.14 6.90 -9.51
C ARG A 356 -15.13 7.96 -10.02
N ALA A 357 -16.42 7.66 -10.03
CA ALA A 357 -17.45 8.63 -10.40
C ALA A 357 -17.45 9.83 -9.45
N SER A 358 -17.31 9.61 -8.14
CA SER A 358 -17.21 10.66 -7.12
C SER A 358 -15.96 11.54 -7.34
N ALA A 359 -14.81 10.93 -7.63
CA ALA A 359 -13.58 11.64 -7.95
C ALA A 359 -13.71 12.49 -9.24
N ILE A 360 -14.29 11.92 -10.30
CA ILE A 360 -14.53 12.67 -11.54
C ILE A 360 -15.44 13.89 -11.29
N ALA A 361 -16.46 13.71 -10.47
CA ALA A 361 -17.35 14.81 -10.12
C ALA A 361 -16.60 15.93 -9.36
N SER A 362 -15.63 15.62 -8.52
CA SER A 362 -14.89 16.61 -7.69
C SER A 362 -13.65 17.19 -8.37
N LEU A 363 -12.92 16.41 -9.17
CA LEU A 363 -11.66 16.83 -9.79
C LEU A 363 -11.77 17.19 -11.27
N GLY A 364 -12.78 16.68 -11.98
CA GLY A 364 -12.87 16.68 -13.43
C GLY A 364 -12.32 15.39 -14.05
N ARG A 365 -12.90 14.99 -15.18
CA ARG A 365 -12.61 13.72 -15.87
C ARG A 365 -11.14 13.58 -16.27
N GLU A 366 -10.52 14.67 -16.65
CA GLU A 366 -9.14 14.75 -17.14
C GLU A 366 -8.08 14.50 -16.05
N ARG A 367 -8.50 14.52 -14.77
CA ARG A 367 -7.63 14.30 -13.60
C ARG A 367 -7.83 12.94 -12.94
N VAL A 368 -8.66 12.08 -13.51
CA VAL A 368 -8.95 10.74 -12.97
C VAL A 368 -8.59 9.71 -14.04
N GLU A 369 -7.45 9.08 -13.86
CA GLU A 369 -6.85 8.12 -14.78
C GLU A 369 -7.23 6.68 -14.38
N GLU A 370 -7.01 5.74 -15.30
CA GLU A 370 -7.06 4.31 -15.01
C GLU A 370 -5.73 3.87 -14.39
N ALA A 371 -5.78 3.30 -13.18
CA ALA A 371 -4.59 2.83 -12.50
C ALA A 371 -3.98 1.60 -13.19
N ARG A 372 -2.65 1.46 -13.06
CA ARG A 372 -1.94 0.22 -13.41
C ARG A 372 -1.66 -0.58 -12.15
N SER A 373 -1.77 -1.90 -12.27
CA SER A 373 -1.31 -2.79 -11.19
C SER A 373 0.22 -2.84 -11.17
N VAL A 374 0.79 -2.90 -9.97
CA VAL A 374 2.26 -2.99 -9.78
C VAL A 374 2.62 -4.17 -8.88
N MET A 375 3.85 -4.68 -9.00
CA MET A 375 4.36 -5.78 -8.19
C MET A 375 4.91 -5.33 -6.83
N GLY A 376 4.79 -4.04 -6.48
CA GLY A 376 4.92 -3.56 -5.11
C GLY A 376 3.89 -4.22 -4.19
N SER A 377 4.08 -4.12 -2.90
CA SER A 377 3.14 -4.62 -1.89
C SER A 377 2.92 -3.57 -0.81
N GLU A 378 1.81 -3.70 -0.12
CA GLU A 378 1.28 -2.77 0.87
C GLU A 378 0.46 -3.60 1.86
N ASP A 379 0.43 -3.22 3.14
CA ASP A 379 -0.28 -4.00 4.14
C ASP A 379 -1.74 -3.53 4.40
N VAL A 380 -2.18 -2.46 3.72
CA VAL A 380 -3.57 -1.95 3.78
C VAL A 380 -4.61 -3.02 3.41
N GLY A 381 -4.26 -3.97 2.54
CA GLY A 381 -5.11 -5.10 2.17
C GLY A 381 -5.60 -5.94 3.35
N LEU A 382 -4.86 -5.94 4.47
CA LEU A 382 -5.25 -6.63 5.70
C LEU A 382 -6.55 -6.08 6.32
N TYR A 383 -6.80 -4.77 6.20
CA TYR A 383 -8.02 -4.15 6.72
C TYR A 383 -9.29 -4.56 5.98
N THR A 384 -9.18 -5.08 4.77
CA THR A 384 -10.33 -5.62 4.03
C THR A 384 -10.71 -7.03 4.45
N LEU A 385 -9.99 -7.65 5.39
CA LEU A 385 -10.18 -9.03 5.81
C LEU A 385 -10.28 -10.00 4.61
N GLU A 386 -9.30 -9.93 3.72
CA GLU A 386 -9.25 -10.75 2.49
C GLU A 386 -10.48 -10.57 1.59
N GLY A 387 -10.93 -9.33 1.42
CA GLY A 387 -12.05 -8.95 0.55
C GLY A 387 -13.44 -9.14 1.16
N LYS A 388 -13.55 -9.47 2.45
CA LYS A 388 -14.85 -9.51 3.16
C LYS A 388 -15.42 -8.12 3.42
N ILE A 389 -14.55 -7.10 3.46
CA ILE A 389 -14.91 -5.69 3.58
C ILE A 389 -14.52 -5.01 2.28
N PRO A 390 -15.44 -4.37 1.56
CA PRO A 390 -15.09 -3.60 0.37
C PRO A 390 -14.06 -2.52 0.67
N GLY A 391 -12.93 -2.53 -0.04
CA GLY A 391 -11.88 -1.55 0.13
C GLY A 391 -11.41 -1.00 -1.20
N VAL A 392 -10.90 0.22 -1.18
CA VAL A 392 -10.25 0.86 -2.33
C VAL A 392 -9.05 1.67 -1.86
N MET A 393 -7.92 1.41 -2.50
CA MET A 393 -6.75 2.27 -2.51
C MET A 393 -6.59 2.86 -3.91
N TYR A 394 -6.21 4.12 -4.02
CA TYR A 394 -5.92 4.76 -5.30
C TYR A 394 -4.54 5.41 -5.29
N TRP A 395 -3.96 5.59 -6.48
CA TRP A 395 -2.70 6.31 -6.64
C TRP A 395 -2.96 7.82 -6.67
N LEU A 396 -2.26 8.55 -5.82
CA LEU A 396 -2.22 10.01 -5.80
C LEU A 396 -1.02 10.50 -6.60
N GLY A 397 -1.23 11.33 -7.61
CA GLY A 397 -0.15 11.86 -8.43
C GLY A 397 0.75 12.82 -7.65
N ALA A 398 2.06 12.55 -7.69
CA ALA A 398 3.10 13.33 -7.03
C ALA A 398 4.19 13.82 -7.99
N ALA A 399 4.20 13.37 -9.24
CA ALA A 399 5.19 13.78 -10.25
C ALA A 399 4.94 15.19 -10.78
N ASP A 400 6.02 15.92 -11.04
CA ASP A 400 5.92 17.15 -11.87
C ASP A 400 5.40 16.78 -13.27
N PRO A 401 4.29 17.40 -13.74
CA PRO A 401 3.70 17.03 -15.03
C PRO A 401 4.64 17.18 -16.22
N GLY A 402 5.52 18.20 -16.21
CA GLY A 402 6.48 18.44 -17.28
C GLY A 402 7.60 17.39 -17.28
N LYS A 403 8.15 17.08 -16.10
CA LYS A 403 9.18 16.03 -15.96
C LYS A 403 8.62 14.65 -16.28
N LEU A 404 7.37 14.35 -15.88
CA LEU A 404 6.73 13.08 -16.21
C LEU A 404 6.51 12.92 -17.72
N ALA A 405 6.06 13.98 -18.41
CA ALA A 405 5.91 13.97 -19.86
C ALA A 405 7.25 13.78 -20.58
N GLU A 406 8.34 14.39 -20.07
CA GLU A 406 9.69 14.21 -20.64
C GLU A 406 10.22 12.80 -20.35
N SER A 407 10.00 12.26 -19.15
CA SER A 407 10.33 10.88 -18.78
C SER A 407 9.70 9.88 -19.77
N HIS A 408 8.43 10.06 -20.10
CA HIS A 408 7.72 9.19 -21.05
C HIS A 408 8.30 9.29 -22.49
N LYS A 409 8.82 10.46 -22.88
CA LYS A 409 9.44 10.66 -24.21
C LYS A 409 10.84 10.10 -24.29
N SER A 410 11.65 10.34 -23.27
CA SER A 410 13.07 9.96 -23.25
C SER A 410 13.30 8.53 -22.81
N GLY A 411 12.35 7.92 -22.10
CA GLY A 411 12.52 6.63 -21.42
C GLY A 411 13.36 6.73 -20.14
N THR A 412 13.76 7.94 -19.71
CA THR A 412 14.51 8.16 -18.47
C THR A 412 13.54 8.20 -17.30
N GLN A 413 13.65 7.28 -16.37
CA GLN A 413 12.75 7.21 -15.20
C GLN A 413 12.99 8.37 -14.24
N LEU A 414 11.90 8.86 -13.63
CA LEU A 414 11.98 9.77 -12.49
C LEU A 414 12.47 9.03 -11.24
N PRO A 415 13.06 9.73 -10.25
CA PRO A 415 13.33 9.12 -8.95
C PRO A 415 12.06 8.46 -8.39
N SER A 416 12.12 7.15 -8.19
CA SER A 416 10.99 6.39 -7.66
C SER A 416 10.85 6.59 -6.14
N LEU A 417 9.74 6.12 -5.57
CA LEU A 417 9.62 5.84 -4.14
C LEU A 417 10.85 5.06 -3.66
N HIS A 418 11.24 5.24 -2.41
CA HIS A 418 12.44 4.71 -1.74
C HIS A 418 13.78 5.27 -2.27
N SER A 419 13.75 6.21 -3.20
CA SER A 419 14.96 6.91 -3.67
C SER A 419 15.34 8.07 -2.75
N ALA A 420 16.63 8.23 -2.48
CA ALA A 420 17.18 9.41 -1.80
C ALA A 420 16.88 10.75 -2.52
N LEU A 421 16.47 10.69 -3.77
CA LEU A 421 16.11 11.82 -4.62
C LEU A 421 14.59 11.98 -4.81
N PHE A 422 13.78 11.20 -4.11
CA PHE A 422 12.33 11.31 -4.18
C PHE A 422 11.86 12.68 -3.66
N ALA A 423 11.29 13.49 -4.54
CA ALA A 423 10.86 14.87 -4.23
C ALA A 423 9.49 15.13 -4.88
N PRO A 424 8.39 14.81 -4.18
CA PRO A 424 7.04 14.96 -4.70
C PRO A 424 6.64 16.42 -4.87
N VAL A 425 5.79 16.71 -5.86
CA VAL A 425 5.16 18.03 -6.00
C VAL A 425 4.00 18.12 -5.01
N TYR A 426 4.33 18.36 -3.74
CA TYR A 426 3.44 18.18 -2.60
C TYR A 426 2.16 19.03 -2.63
N ALA A 427 2.22 20.31 -3.00
CA ALA A 427 1.07 21.21 -2.86
C ALA A 427 -0.14 20.79 -3.73
N PRO A 428 0.01 20.53 -5.05
CA PRO A 428 -1.10 20.00 -5.84
C PRO A 428 -1.47 18.56 -5.47
N ALA A 429 -0.50 17.72 -5.01
CA ALA A 429 -0.79 16.37 -4.54
C ALA A 429 -1.71 16.42 -3.29
N ILE A 430 -1.33 17.16 -2.25
CA ILE A 430 -2.13 17.33 -1.02
C ILE A 430 -3.52 17.88 -1.36
N LYS A 431 -3.61 18.94 -2.17
CA LYS A 431 -4.90 19.50 -2.59
C LYS A 431 -5.79 18.45 -3.26
N THR A 432 -5.23 17.66 -4.15
CA THR A 432 -5.95 16.63 -4.90
C THR A 432 -6.38 15.48 -4.00
N GLY A 433 -5.47 14.98 -3.14
CA GLY A 433 -5.76 13.93 -2.18
C GLY A 433 -6.89 14.32 -1.22
N VAL A 434 -6.80 15.50 -0.60
CA VAL A 434 -7.87 16.02 0.29
C VAL A 434 -9.20 16.14 -0.44
N THR A 435 -9.19 16.71 -1.66
CA THR A 435 -10.44 16.90 -2.43
C THR A 435 -11.07 15.57 -2.83
N ALA A 436 -10.29 14.64 -3.38
CA ALA A 436 -10.78 13.35 -3.83
C ALA A 436 -11.27 12.49 -2.66
N MET A 437 -10.46 12.32 -1.62
CA MET A 437 -10.79 11.47 -0.47
C MET A 437 -12.00 12.02 0.29
N THR A 438 -12.11 13.34 0.48
CA THR A 438 -13.29 13.96 1.10
C THR A 438 -14.55 13.71 0.28
N ALA A 439 -14.49 13.87 -1.05
CA ALA A 439 -15.63 13.62 -1.92
C ALA A 439 -16.07 12.15 -1.88
N MET A 440 -15.12 11.21 -1.86
CA MET A 440 -15.38 9.78 -1.72
C MET A 440 -15.99 9.44 -0.35
N ALA A 441 -15.45 9.98 0.73
CA ALA A 441 -15.97 9.77 2.09
C ALA A 441 -17.40 10.33 2.24
N LEU A 442 -17.66 11.53 1.74
CA LEU A 442 -19.00 12.12 1.71
C LEU A 442 -19.98 11.28 0.89
N ASP A 443 -19.54 10.68 -0.20
CA ASP A 443 -20.41 9.81 -1.01
C ASP A 443 -20.79 8.52 -0.26
N LEU A 444 -19.88 7.93 0.50
CA LEU A 444 -20.12 6.70 1.27
C LEU A 444 -20.96 6.94 2.54
N LEU A 445 -20.90 8.13 3.11
CA LEU A 445 -21.55 8.51 4.37
C LEU A 445 -22.87 9.30 4.16
N LYS A 446 -23.43 9.26 2.94
CA LYS A 446 -24.73 9.90 2.63
C LYS A 446 -25.91 9.16 3.21
#